data_cc107e366bf1bb4c03cbdb6331f71fd3
#
_entry.id   cc107e366bf1bb4c03cbdb6331f71fd3
#
_cell.length_a   1.000
_cell.length_b   1.000
_cell.length_c   1.000
_cell.angle_alpha   90.00
_cell.angle_beta   90.00
_cell.angle_gamma   90.00
#
_symmetry.space_group_name_H-M   'P 1'
#
loop_
_entity.id
_entity.type
_entity.pdbx_description
1 polymer ?
#
loop_
_entity_poly.entity_id
_entity_poly.type
_entity_poly.pdbx_seq_one_letter_code
_entity_poly.pdbx_strand_id
1 'polypeptide(L)'
;MKGGMACVLFALKLIREAGVELPGDLILQSVIGEEVGEAGTLECCKKGYHADFAVVADTSDMHIQGQGGVITGWIEMKSSQTFHDGTRRNMIHAGGGTFGASAIEKMAKIISGLGELERHWAIMKSYPGFTPGTNTINPAVIEGGRHAAFIADECRLWITVHFYPNETHEEVAAEIEDYINRLSDSDIWLRENRPVFKWGGSSMIEERGEIFPALEVDPAHPGVLALTASHEEIKRERPVIDVSQTVTDGGWLYHAGIPSVIYGPGDLYNAHAVNEEVSIEQLVDYTKIMLTFIISWCSRKKEQ
;
A
#
# COMPACT_ATOMS: atom_id res chain seq x y z
N MET A 1 -3.84 -9.94 13.75
CA MET A 1 -4.39 -8.64 14.24
C MET A 1 -5.09 -8.75 15.60
N LYS A 2 -6.19 -9.48 15.81
CA LYS A 2 -6.96 -9.50 17.09
C LYS A 2 -6.13 -9.84 18.33
N GLY A 3 -5.18 -10.77 18.22
CA GLY A 3 -4.27 -11.13 19.30
C GLY A 3 -3.37 -9.97 19.75
N GLY A 4 -2.76 -9.27 18.79
CA GLY A 4 -1.94 -8.08 19.03
C GLY A 4 -2.73 -6.97 19.72
N MET A 5 -3.92 -6.66 19.21
CA MET A 5 -4.83 -5.68 19.80
C MET A 5 -5.19 -6.04 21.25
N ALA A 6 -5.54 -7.30 21.51
CA ALA A 6 -5.88 -7.76 22.85
C ALA A 6 -4.71 -7.62 23.84
N CYS A 7 -3.48 -7.90 23.38
CA CYS A 7 -2.27 -7.75 24.18
C CYS A 7 -1.99 -6.28 24.54
N VAL A 8 -2.14 -5.36 23.58
CA VAL A 8 -2.00 -3.91 23.86
C VAL A 8 -3.04 -3.45 24.88
N LEU A 9 -4.31 -3.81 24.68
CA LEU A 9 -5.37 -3.47 25.64
C LEU A 9 -5.09 -4.04 27.03
N PHE A 10 -4.54 -5.26 27.10
CA PHE A 10 -4.19 -5.87 28.38
C PHE A 10 -2.99 -5.18 29.04
N ALA A 11 -1.97 -4.79 28.27
CA ALA A 11 -0.85 -3.99 28.77
C ALA A 11 -1.33 -2.66 29.38
N LEU A 12 -2.25 -1.95 28.70
CA LEU A 12 -2.85 -0.72 29.22
C LEU A 12 -3.64 -0.95 30.50
N LYS A 13 -4.38 -2.06 30.58
CA LYS A 13 -5.09 -2.44 31.81
C LYS A 13 -4.12 -2.64 32.97
N LEU A 14 -3.01 -3.33 32.73
CA LEU A 14 -1.98 -3.57 33.77
C LEU A 14 -1.33 -2.26 34.23
N ILE A 15 -0.99 -1.33 33.34
CA ILE A 15 -0.45 0.00 33.69
C ILE A 15 -1.42 0.71 34.63
N ARG A 16 -2.72 0.72 34.27
CA ARG A 16 -3.75 1.36 35.08
C ARG A 16 -3.93 0.70 36.47
N GLU A 17 -4.00 -0.63 36.52
CA GLU A 17 -4.18 -1.39 37.76
C GLU A 17 -2.97 -1.27 38.69
N ALA A 18 -1.77 -1.15 38.15
CA ALA A 18 -0.54 -0.91 38.91
C ALA A 18 -0.41 0.55 39.39
N GLY A 19 -1.29 1.44 38.99
CA GLY A 19 -1.24 2.86 39.36
C GLY A 19 -0.04 3.61 38.77
N VAL A 20 0.49 3.13 37.63
CA VAL A 20 1.61 3.79 36.95
C VAL A 20 1.10 5.02 36.20
N GLU A 21 1.62 6.18 36.58
CA GLU A 21 1.38 7.42 35.85
C GLU A 21 2.35 7.55 34.68
N LEU A 22 1.82 7.82 33.50
CA LEU A 22 2.61 8.07 32.29
C LEU A 22 2.75 9.59 32.09
N PRO A 23 3.98 10.13 32.10
CA PRO A 23 4.19 11.57 31.84
C PRO A 23 3.84 12.00 30.42
N GLY A 24 3.90 11.07 29.45
CA GLY A 24 3.51 11.31 28.05
C GLY A 24 2.11 10.80 27.75
N ASP A 25 1.52 11.33 26.69
CA ASP A 25 0.20 10.91 26.19
C ASP A 25 0.30 9.57 25.46
N LEU A 26 -0.73 8.76 25.61
CA LEU A 26 -0.91 7.51 24.87
C LEU A 26 -2.22 7.54 24.12
N ILE A 27 -2.16 7.36 22.81
CA ILE A 27 -3.30 7.30 21.92
C ILE A 27 -3.48 5.86 21.44
N LEU A 28 -4.61 5.25 21.71
CA LEU A 28 -5.00 3.97 21.14
C LEU A 28 -6.04 4.22 20.03
N GLN A 29 -5.69 3.83 18.81
CA GLN A 29 -6.60 3.87 17.67
C GLN A 29 -7.09 2.46 17.35
N SER A 30 -8.40 2.22 17.57
CA SER A 30 -9.07 0.99 17.12
C SER A 30 -9.89 1.34 15.90
N VAL A 31 -9.30 1.14 14.74
CA VAL A 31 -9.89 1.48 13.44
C VAL A 31 -10.59 0.28 12.82
N ILE A 32 -11.42 0.54 11.82
CA ILE A 32 -12.13 -0.48 11.05
C ILE A 32 -11.68 -0.43 9.60
N GLY A 33 -11.90 -1.54 8.87
CA GLY A 33 -11.83 -1.54 7.42
C GLY A 33 -10.46 -1.89 6.84
N GLU A 34 -9.44 -2.15 7.63
CA GLU A 34 -8.09 -2.44 7.14
C GLU A 34 -8.11 -3.61 6.13
N GLU A 35 -8.75 -4.72 6.46
CA GLU A 35 -8.84 -5.94 5.66
C GLU A 35 -9.61 -5.79 4.32
N VAL A 36 -10.27 -4.69 4.14
CA VAL A 36 -11.10 -4.39 2.94
C VAL A 36 -10.69 -3.10 2.25
N GLY A 37 -9.48 -2.59 2.55
CA GLY A 37 -8.96 -1.38 1.94
C GLY A 37 -9.73 -0.10 2.32
N GLU A 38 -10.38 -0.08 3.49
CA GLU A 38 -11.04 1.10 4.04
C GLU A 38 -10.06 1.92 4.87
N ALA A 39 -10.10 3.23 4.73
CA ALA A 39 -9.07 4.11 5.27
C ALA A 39 -9.38 4.62 6.68
N GLY A 40 -9.63 3.71 7.64
CA GLY A 40 -9.92 4.07 9.03
C GLY A 40 -8.80 4.85 9.70
N THR A 41 -7.54 4.43 9.50
CA THR A 41 -6.34 5.13 9.99
C THR A 41 -6.16 6.48 9.30
N LEU A 42 -6.40 6.58 8.00
CA LEU A 42 -6.37 7.85 7.26
C LEU A 42 -7.36 8.86 7.85
N GLU A 43 -8.56 8.44 8.23
CA GLU A 43 -9.54 9.33 8.86
C GLU A 43 -9.08 9.83 10.24
N CYS A 44 -8.35 9.03 11.00
CA CYS A 44 -7.70 9.48 12.23
C CYS A 44 -6.63 10.54 11.94
N CYS A 45 -5.80 10.33 10.93
CA CYS A 45 -4.78 11.31 10.49
C CYS A 45 -5.44 12.62 10.04
N LYS A 46 -6.49 12.57 9.23
CA LYS A 46 -7.26 13.76 8.78
C LYS A 46 -7.89 14.54 9.94
N LYS A 47 -8.25 13.88 11.04
CA LYS A 47 -8.75 14.54 12.25
C LYS A 47 -7.65 15.21 13.09
N GLY A 48 -6.39 15.10 12.69
CA GLY A 48 -5.27 15.75 13.34
C GLY A 48 -4.70 15.00 14.54
N TYR A 49 -5.02 13.73 14.72
CA TYR A 49 -4.33 12.90 15.70
C TYR A 49 -2.88 12.74 15.29
N HIS A 50 -1.98 13.11 16.16
CA HIS A 50 -0.53 13.07 15.94
C HIS A 50 0.18 12.46 17.14
N ALA A 51 1.32 11.79 16.88
CA ALA A 51 2.17 11.19 17.91
C ALA A 51 3.65 11.32 17.51
N ASP A 52 4.55 11.22 18.49
CA ASP A 52 5.99 11.23 18.24
C ASP A 52 6.49 9.88 17.68
N PHE A 53 5.70 8.81 17.87
CA PHE A 53 5.97 7.47 17.36
C PHE A 53 4.71 6.61 17.41
N ALA A 54 4.53 5.72 16.45
CA ALA A 54 3.41 4.79 16.40
C ALA A 54 3.86 3.34 16.21
N VAL A 55 3.11 2.41 16.82
CA VAL A 55 3.27 0.97 16.63
C VAL A 55 1.96 0.40 16.10
N VAL A 56 2.01 -0.19 14.92
CA VAL A 56 0.90 -0.94 14.32
C VAL A 56 0.98 -2.36 14.82
N ALA A 57 -0.03 -2.77 15.61
CA ALA A 57 -0.07 -4.07 16.28
C ALA A 57 -0.52 -5.19 15.32
N ASP A 58 0.10 -5.26 14.15
CA ASP A 58 -0.17 -6.30 13.15
C ASP A 58 0.87 -7.41 13.19
N THR A 59 0.58 -8.51 12.49
CA THR A 59 1.44 -9.69 12.47
C THR A 59 2.80 -9.38 11.86
N SER A 60 3.87 -9.64 12.59
CA SER A 60 5.24 -9.43 12.11
C SER A 60 6.24 -10.47 12.68
N ASP A 61 5.73 -11.54 13.28
CA ASP A 61 6.56 -12.51 14.02
C ASP A 61 7.51 -11.84 15.04
N MET A 62 7.05 -10.74 15.66
CA MET A 62 7.82 -9.91 16.58
C MET A 62 9.04 -9.21 15.93
N HIS A 63 9.09 -9.11 14.61
CA HIS A 63 10.05 -8.25 13.89
C HIS A 63 9.56 -6.80 13.89
N ILE A 64 10.48 -5.86 13.90
CA ILE A 64 10.19 -4.44 13.67
C ILE A 64 10.23 -4.20 12.17
N GLN A 65 9.07 -3.95 11.57
CA GLN A 65 8.96 -3.92 10.12
C GLN A 65 8.49 -2.58 9.57
N GLY A 66 9.07 -2.22 8.43
CA GLY A 66 8.45 -1.31 7.47
C GLY A 66 7.60 -2.08 6.46
N GLN A 67 7.11 -1.41 5.43
CA GLN A 67 6.38 -2.02 4.32
C GLN A 67 6.62 -1.27 3.01
N GLY A 68 6.54 -1.97 1.88
CA GLY A 68 6.33 -1.34 0.59
C GLY A 68 4.92 -0.75 0.52
N GLY A 69 4.65 -0.01 -0.56
CA GLY A 69 3.31 0.51 -0.79
C GLY A 69 2.57 -0.26 -1.88
N VAL A 70 1.25 -0.10 -1.89
CA VAL A 70 0.37 -0.58 -2.95
C VAL A 70 -0.55 0.56 -3.38
N ILE A 71 -0.72 0.71 -4.68
CA ILE A 71 -1.73 1.58 -5.27
C ILE A 71 -2.47 0.84 -6.37
N THR A 72 -3.77 0.96 -6.43
CA THR A 72 -4.57 0.46 -7.53
C THR A 72 -5.23 1.61 -8.28
N GLY A 73 -5.55 1.39 -9.54
CA GLY A 73 -6.21 2.42 -10.32
C GLY A 73 -6.72 1.93 -11.67
N TRP A 74 -7.62 2.72 -12.23
CA TRP A 74 -8.14 2.52 -13.57
C TRP A 74 -7.42 3.40 -14.58
N ILE A 75 -7.01 2.82 -15.69
CA ILE A 75 -6.59 3.50 -16.90
C ILE A 75 -7.75 3.39 -17.89
N GLU A 76 -8.41 4.49 -18.18
CA GLU A 76 -9.60 4.52 -19.01
C GLU A 76 -9.32 5.25 -20.33
N MET A 77 -9.81 4.73 -21.43
CA MET A 77 -9.81 5.45 -22.71
C MET A 77 -11.15 5.34 -23.38
N LYS A 78 -11.54 6.42 -24.05
CA LYS A 78 -12.80 6.50 -24.74
C LYS A 78 -12.67 7.34 -26.00
N SER A 79 -13.13 6.81 -27.13
CA SER A 79 -13.29 7.58 -28.36
C SER A 79 -14.55 8.44 -28.31
N SER A 80 -14.50 9.61 -28.93
CA SER A 80 -15.67 10.45 -29.10
C SER A 80 -16.63 9.90 -30.17
N GLN A 81 -16.21 8.90 -30.94
CA GLN A 81 -16.96 8.35 -32.08
C GLN A 81 -17.07 6.82 -31.97
N THR A 82 -18.22 6.31 -32.35
CA THR A 82 -18.52 4.88 -32.45
C THR A 82 -18.76 4.50 -33.89
N PHE A 83 -18.13 3.43 -34.38
CA PHE A 83 -18.24 2.94 -35.72
C PHE A 83 -18.71 1.49 -35.77
N HIS A 84 -19.52 1.16 -36.78
CA HIS A 84 -19.85 -0.22 -37.08
C HIS A 84 -18.62 -0.95 -37.63
N ASP A 85 -18.38 -2.20 -37.20
CA ASP A 85 -17.21 -2.99 -37.61
C ASP A 85 -17.04 -3.11 -39.12
N GLY A 86 -18.14 -3.23 -39.89
CA GLY A 86 -18.11 -3.28 -41.33
C GLY A 86 -17.50 -2.04 -42.00
N THR A 87 -17.42 -0.89 -41.34
CA THR A 87 -16.80 0.33 -41.85
C THR A 87 -15.29 0.32 -41.79
N ARG A 88 -14.70 -0.57 -40.96
CA ARG A 88 -13.25 -0.67 -40.78
C ARG A 88 -12.47 -0.86 -42.09
N ARG A 89 -13.00 -1.66 -43.01
CA ARG A 89 -12.41 -1.86 -44.33
C ARG A 89 -12.28 -0.59 -45.12
N ASN A 90 -13.33 0.22 -45.14
CA ASN A 90 -13.35 1.48 -45.88
C ASN A 90 -12.40 2.50 -45.25
N MET A 91 -12.30 2.54 -43.97
CA MET A 91 -11.38 3.42 -43.24
C MET A 91 -9.91 3.11 -43.52
N ILE A 92 -9.54 1.84 -43.59
CA ILE A 92 -8.18 1.43 -43.94
C ILE A 92 -7.80 1.88 -45.35
N HIS A 93 -8.68 1.67 -46.31
CA HIS A 93 -8.45 2.08 -47.69
C HIS A 93 -8.43 3.61 -47.91
N ALA A 94 -9.14 4.34 -47.07
CA ALA A 94 -9.16 5.80 -47.12
C ALA A 94 -8.02 6.47 -46.32
N GLY A 95 -7.04 5.69 -45.83
CA GLY A 95 -6.01 6.21 -44.93
C GLY A 95 -6.51 6.48 -43.51
N GLY A 96 -7.72 6.01 -43.19
CA GLY A 96 -8.47 6.34 -41.96
C GLY A 96 -8.14 5.50 -40.73
N GLY A 97 -6.93 4.92 -40.61
CA GLY A 97 -6.51 4.15 -39.44
C GLY A 97 -6.64 4.89 -38.12
N THR A 98 -6.76 6.21 -38.16
CA THR A 98 -6.98 7.07 -37.01
C THR A 98 -8.40 6.93 -36.44
N PHE A 99 -9.40 6.80 -37.31
CA PHE A 99 -10.81 6.78 -36.87
C PHE A 99 -11.31 5.37 -36.55
N GLY A 100 -10.73 4.35 -37.17
CA GLY A 100 -11.18 2.96 -37.03
C GLY A 100 -10.38 2.15 -36.01
N ALA A 101 -9.62 2.79 -35.13
CA ALA A 101 -8.86 2.08 -34.11
C ALA A 101 -9.75 1.61 -32.97
N SER A 102 -9.58 0.34 -32.59
CA SER A 102 -10.26 -0.24 -31.45
C SER A 102 -9.60 0.19 -30.15
N ALA A 103 -10.37 0.69 -29.18
CA ALA A 103 -9.87 1.00 -27.84
C ALA A 103 -9.25 -0.23 -27.15
N ILE A 104 -9.76 -1.44 -27.44
CA ILE A 104 -9.17 -2.69 -26.92
C ILE A 104 -7.76 -2.90 -27.51
N GLU A 105 -7.56 -2.71 -28.81
CA GLU A 105 -6.24 -2.83 -29.46
C GLU A 105 -5.26 -1.76 -28.91
N LYS A 106 -5.75 -0.57 -28.62
CA LYS A 106 -4.94 0.49 -27.99
C LYS A 106 -4.59 0.21 -26.53
N MET A 107 -5.52 -0.40 -25.79
CA MET A 107 -5.24 -0.86 -24.42
C MET A 107 -4.16 -1.95 -24.41
N ALA A 108 -4.15 -2.86 -25.37
CA ALA A 108 -3.08 -3.87 -25.48
C ALA A 108 -1.69 -3.22 -25.65
N LYS A 109 -1.59 -2.08 -26.37
CA LYS A 109 -0.35 -1.31 -26.47
C LYS A 109 0.06 -0.71 -25.12
N ILE A 110 -0.90 -0.20 -24.34
CA ILE A 110 -0.64 0.33 -22.99
C ILE A 110 -0.17 -0.79 -22.08
N ILE A 111 -0.81 -1.96 -22.08
CA ILE A 111 -0.40 -3.12 -21.28
C ILE A 111 1.03 -3.51 -21.62
N SER A 112 1.40 -3.56 -22.91
CA SER A 112 2.78 -3.83 -23.31
C SER A 112 3.75 -2.78 -22.77
N GLY A 113 3.37 -1.50 -22.82
CA GLY A 113 4.15 -0.39 -22.28
C GLY A 113 4.33 -0.48 -20.76
N LEU A 114 3.29 -0.83 -20.02
CA LEU A 114 3.40 -1.05 -18.57
C LEU A 114 4.40 -2.17 -18.25
N GLY A 115 4.40 -3.26 -19.02
CA GLY A 115 5.39 -4.32 -18.87
C GLY A 115 6.83 -3.89 -19.22
N GLU A 116 7.02 -2.92 -20.13
CA GLU A 116 8.34 -2.32 -20.36
C GLU A 116 8.78 -1.43 -19.19
N LEU A 117 7.87 -0.65 -18.63
CA LEU A 117 8.14 0.18 -17.46
C LEU A 117 8.50 -0.67 -16.24
N GLU A 118 7.77 -1.75 -15.99
CA GLU A 118 8.09 -2.70 -14.91
C GLU A 118 9.49 -3.29 -15.06
N ARG A 119 9.88 -3.71 -16.29
CA ARG A 119 11.25 -4.19 -16.56
C ARG A 119 12.29 -3.11 -16.33
N HIS A 120 11.99 -1.86 -16.66
CA HIS A 120 12.86 -0.73 -16.38
C HIS A 120 13.02 -0.54 -14.86
N TRP A 121 11.94 -0.58 -14.10
CA TRP A 121 11.99 -0.51 -12.63
C TRP A 121 12.84 -1.62 -12.02
N ALA A 122 12.72 -2.85 -12.50
CA ALA A 122 13.51 -3.98 -12.02
C ALA A 122 15.03 -3.79 -12.15
N ILE A 123 15.47 -2.91 -13.08
CA ILE A 123 16.88 -2.57 -13.29
C ILE A 123 17.28 -1.33 -12.49
N MET A 124 16.41 -0.32 -12.45
CA MET A 124 16.76 1.01 -11.94
C MET A 124 16.43 1.22 -10.47
N LYS A 125 15.46 0.45 -9.93
CA LYS A 125 15.01 0.58 -8.56
C LYS A 125 15.46 -0.61 -7.71
N SER A 126 15.84 -0.34 -6.48
CA SER A 126 16.18 -1.38 -5.49
C SER A 126 15.97 -0.83 -4.08
N TYR A 127 15.67 -1.73 -3.15
CA TYR A 127 15.58 -1.40 -1.74
C TYR A 127 16.15 -2.55 -0.89
N PRO A 128 16.93 -2.27 0.18
CA PRO A 128 17.46 -3.32 1.06
C PRO A 128 16.33 -4.16 1.67
N GLY A 129 16.49 -5.49 1.63
CA GLY A 129 15.46 -6.43 2.12
C GLY A 129 14.46 -6.91 1.08
N PHE A 130 14.38 -6.26 -0.09
CA PHE A 130 13.57 -6.73 -1.22
C PHE A 130 14.42 -7.41 -2.29
N THR A 131 13.84 -8.42 -2.92
CA THR A 131 14.44 -9.01 -4.16
C THR A 131 14.32 -7.99 -5.30
N PRO A 132 15.34 -7.86 -6.17
CA PRO A 132 15.24 -7.01 -7.35
C PRO A 132 14.01 -7.36 -8.20
N GLY A 133 13.26 -6.34 -8.64
CA GLY A 133 12.04 -6.52 -9.42
C GLY A 133 10.78 -6.79 -8.59
N THR A 134 10.80 -6.51 -7.30
CA THR A 134 9.61 -6.59 -6.43
C THR A 134 8.60 -5.47 -6.75
N ASN A 135 9.05 -4.33 -7.28
CA ASN A 135 8.14 -3.32 -7.82
C ASN A 135 7.47 -3.88 -9.07
N THR A 136 6.17 -4.02 -9.01
CA THR A 136 5.39 -4.68 -10.08
C THR A 136 4.21 -3.84 -10.51
N ILE A 137 3.83 -3.98 -11.77
CA ILE A 137 2.62 -3.40 -12.35
C ILE A 137 1.77 -4.55 -12.89
N ASN A 138 0.75 -4.93 -12.15
CA ASN A 138 -0.12 -6.04 -12.52
C ASN A 138 -1.40 -5.55 -13.22
N PRO A 139 -1.58 -5.80 -14.53
CA PRO A 139 -2.87 -5.63 -15.19
C PRO A 139 -3.87 -6.67 -14.68
N ALA A 140 -4.76 -6.27 -13.76
CA ALA A 140 -5.61 -7.20 -13.02
C ALA A 140 -6.97 -7.46 -13.70
N VAL A 141 -7.62 -6.40 -14.25
CA VAL A 141 -8.92 -6.51 -14.91
C VAL A 141 -8.93 -5.65 -16.15
N ILE A 142 -9.46 -6.18 -17.25
CA ILE A 142 -9.71 -5.42 -18.49
C ILE A 142 -11.18 -5.53 -18.89
N GLU A 143 -11.78 -4.39 -19.20
CA GLU A 143 -13.15 -4.30 -19.68
C GLU A 143 -13.20 -3.41 -20.93
N GLY A 144 -13.81 -3.87 -22.02
CA GLY A 144 -13.84 -3.06 -23.23
C GLY A 144 -14.83 -3.55 -24.27
N GLY A 145 -15.33 -2.58 -25.07
CA GLY A 145 -16.32 -2.80 -26.10
C GLY A 145 -17.71 -3.11 -25.54
N ARG A 146 -18.70 -3.11 -26.42
CA ARG A 146 -20.11 -3.32 -26.07
C ARG A 146 -20.78 -4.44 -26.85
N HIS A 147 -20.41 -4.61 -28.09
CA HIS A 147 -21.01 -5.58 -28.99
C HIS A 147 -20.10 -5.83 -30.19
N ALA A 148 -20.11 -7.07 -30.69
CA ALA A 148 -19.26 -7.52 -31.79
C ALA A 148 -19.47 -6.74 -33.14
N ALA A 149 -20.61 -6.09 -33.31
CA ALA A 149 -20.87 -5.29 -34.50
C ALA A 149 -20.23 -3.88 -34.50
N PHE A 150 -19.56 -3.51 -33.42
CA PHE A 150 -18.92 -2.20 -33.27
C PHE A 150 -17.41 -2.34 -33.11
N ILE A 151 -16.68 -1.37 -33.66
CA ILE A 151 -15.29 -1.16 -33.23
C ILE A 151 -15.34 -0.63 -31.81
N ALA A 152 -14.60 -1.27 -30.90
CA ALA A 152 -14.62 -0.88 -29.49
C ALA A 152 -14.19 0.58 -29.32
N ASP A 153 -15.10 1.41 -28.82
CA ASP A 153 -14.92 2.84 -28.61
C ASP A 153 -14.48 3.18 -27.17
N GLU A 154 -14.54 2.21 -26.28
CA GLU A 154 -14.09 2.35 -24.88
C GLU A 154 -13.37 1.10 -24.42
N CYS A 155 -12.40 1.29 -23.55
CA CYS A 155 -11.71 0.23 -22.81
C CYS A 155 -11.13 0.80 -21.53
N ARG A 156 -11.21 0.02 -20.44
CA ARG A 156 -10.57 0.36 -19.17
C ARG A 156 -9.79 -0.81 -18.63
N LEU A 157 -8.70 -0.50 -17.96
CA LEU A 157 -7.78 -1.43 -17.35
C LEU A 157 -7.61 -1.10 -15.88
N TRP A 158 -7.86 -2.07 -14.99
CA TRP A 158 -7.52 -1.96 -13.58
C TRP A 158 -6.13 -2.54 -13.35
N ILE A 159 -5.27 -1.77 -12.73
CA ILE A 159 -3.91 -2.18 -12.39
C ILE A 159 -3.70 -2.15 -10.88
N THR A 160 -2.84 -3.05 -10.41
CA THR A 160 -2.28 -3.03 -9.05
C THR A 160 -0.79 -2.80 -9.16
N VAL A 161 -0.27 -1.86 -8.39
CA VAL A 161 1.14 -1.45 -8.44
C VAL A 161 1.74 -1.59 -7.05
N HIS A 162 2.84 -2.32 -6.94
CA HIS A 162 3.67 -2.43 -5.74
C HIS A 162 4.92 -1.59 -5.88
N PHE A 163 5.32 -0.90 -4.82
CA PHE A 163 6.48 -0.02 -4.81
C PHE A 163 7.25 -0.09 -3.48
N TYR A 164 8.50 0.39 -3.48
CA TYR A 164 9.40 0.28 -2.35
C TYR A 164 9.09 1.25 -1.21
N PRO A 165 9.61 0.99 0.03
CA PRO A 165 9.39 1.84 1.20
C PRO A 165 9.84 3.30 1.05
N ASN A 166 10.81 3.56 0.20
CA ASN A 166 11.38 4.89 -0.07
C ASN A 166 10.70 5.63 -1.24
N GLU A 167 9.55 5.15 -1.69
CA GLU A 167 8.74 5.78 -2.74
C GLU A 167 7.40 6.22 -2.18
N THR A 168 6.82 7.27 -2.75
CA THR A 168 5.47 7.69 -2.43
C THR A 168 4.50 7.23 -3.52
N HIS A 169 3.24 7.03 -3.15
CA HIS A 169 2.23 6.62 -4.12
C HIS A 169 1.96 7.70 -5.18
N GLU A 170 2.13 8.98 -4.82
CA GLU A 170 2.02 10.10 -5.75
C GLU A 170 3.13 10.09 -6.81
N GLU A 171 4.37 9.83 -6.39
CA GLU A 171 5.51 9.74 -7.33
C GLU A 171 5.35 8.58 -8.28
N VAL A 172 4.94 7.42 -7.77
CA VAL A 172 4.74 6.21 -8.57
C VAL A 172 3.57 6.39 -9.56
N ALA A 173 2.47 6.97 -9.12
CA ALA A 173 1.34 7.32 -10.00
C ALA A 173 1.77 8.27 -11.11
N ALA A 174 2.49 9.35 -10.77
CA ALA A 174 2.99 10.33 -11.72
C ALA A 174 3.97 9.72 -12.74
N GLU A 175 4.85 8.80 -12.32
CA GLU A 175 5.77 8.11 -13.22
C GLU A 175 5.03 7.24 -14.24
N ILE A 176 4.00 6.51 -13.80
CA ILE A 176 3.16 5.69 -14.71
C ILE A 176 2.41 6.59 -15.68
N GLU A 177 1.79 7.66 -15.20
CA GLU A 177 1.06 8.62 -16.04
C GLU A 177 1.97 9.25 -17.09
N ASP A 178 3.14 9.72 -16.70
CA ASP A 178 4.11 10.33 -17.60
C ASP A 178 4.58 9.32 -18.67
N TYR A 179 4.89 8.09 -18.28
CA TYR A 179 5.28 7.04 -19.20
C TYR A 179 4.18 6.72 -20.23
N ILE A 180 2.95 6.53 -19.79
CA ILE A 180 1.82 6.24 -20.67
C ILE A 180 1.47 7.44 -21.55
N ASN A 181 1.61 8.67 -21.06
CA ASN A 181 1.43 9.87 -21.85
C ASN A 181 2.46 9.98 -22.97
N ARG A 182 3.74 9.71 -22.71
CA ARG A 182 4.79 9.66 -23.75
C ARG A 182 4.55 8.54 -24.76
N LEU A 183 4.10 7.37 -24.31
CA LEU A 183 3.71 6.28 -25.19
C LEU A 183 2.55 6.71 -26.11
N SER A 184 1.59 7.44 -25.56
CA SER A 184 0.43 7.98 -26.30
C SER A 184 0.83 9.02 -27.34
N ASP A 185 1.85 9.84 -27.08
CA ASP A 185 2.39 10.82 -28.04
C ASP A 185 2.91 10.17 -29.31
N SER A 186 3.39 8.96 -29.24
CA SER A 186 3.87 8.18 -30.39
C SER A 186 2.76 7.52 -31.20
N ASP A 187 1.52 7.55 -30.74
CA ASP A 187 0.38 6.87 -31.35
C ASP A 187 -0.67 7.89 -31.85
N ILE A 188 -0.97 7.87 -33.15
CA ILE A 188 -1.86 8.85 -33.79
C ILE A 188 -3.24 8.88 -33.10
N TRP A 189 -3.79 7.72 -32.73
CA TRP A 189 -5.13 7.66 -32.14
C TRP A 189 -5.08 8.04 -30.66
N LEU A 190 -4.08 7.54 -29.89
CA LEU A 190 -3.96 7.83 -28.46
C LEU A 190 -3.68 9.31 -28.18
N ARG A 191 -3.03 10.04 -29.09
CA ARG A 191 -2.85 11.50 -28.96
C ARG A 191 -4.16 12.25 -28.89
N GLU A 192 -5.15 11.80 -29.66
CA GLU A 192 -6.49 12.42 -29.75
C GLU A 192 -7.46 11.84 -28.69
N ASN A 193 -7.18 10.65 -28.16
CA ASN A 193 -8.01 9.93 -27.20
C ASN A 193 -7.14 9.51 -26.01
N ARG A 194 -6.65 10.51 -25.27
CA ARG A 194 -5.73 10.30 -24.14
C ARG A 194 -6.34 9.41 -23.08
N PRO A 195 -5.55 8.48 -22.51
CA PRO A 195 -5.96 7.76 -21.32
C PRO A 195 -6.22 8.71 -20.15
N VAL A 196 -7.23 8.39 -19.37
CA VAL A 196 -7.55 9.07 -18.12
C VAL A 196 -7.25 8.10 -16.99
N PHE A 197 -6.59 8.60 -15.95
CA PHE A 197 -6.19 7.81 -14.78
C PHE A 197 -7.11 8.13 -13.60
N LYS A 198 -7.52 7.09 -12.87
CA LYS A 198 -8.30 7.21 -11.65
C LYS A 198 -7.66 6.30 -10.62
N TRP A 199 -6.80 6.89 -9.82
CA TRP A 199 -6.13 6.17 -8.76
C TRP A 199 -7.04 5.96 -7.56
N GLY A 200 -6.68 4.97 -6.74
CA GLY A 200 -7.45 4.52 -5.62
C GLY A 200 -7.93 5.60 -4.68
N GLY A 201 -9.08 5.35 -4.14
CA GLY A 201 -9.73 6.21 -3.15
C GLY A 201 -9.55 5.69 -1.73
N SER A 202 -10.48 6.06 -0.89
CA SER A 202 -10.54 5.63 0.51
C SER A 202 -11.32 4.33 0.71
N SER A 203 -11.87 3.74 -0.35
CA SER A 203 -12.67 2.52 -0.30
C SER A 203 -12.43 1.63 -1.52
N MET A 204 -11.88 0.44 -1.28
CA MET A 204 -11.76 -0.60 -2.30
C MET A 204 -13.13 -1.16 -2.70
N ILE A 205 -14.07 -1.21 -1.77
CA ILE A 205 -15.40 -1.80 -2.00
C ILE A 205 -16.21 -0.95 -2.99
N GLU A 206 -16.22 0.36 -2.81
CA GLU A 206 -17.04 1.28 -3.60
C GLU A 206 -16.39 1.65 -4.93
N GLU A 207 -15.09 1.94 -4.91
CA GLU A 207 -14.38 2.52 -6.05
C GLU A 207 -13.46 1.52 -6.76
N ARG A 208 -13.31 0.33 -6.22
CA ARG A 208 -12.30 -0.67 -6.63
C ARG A 208 -10.91 -0.05 -6.72
N GLY A 209 -10.59 0.82 -5.74
CA GLY A 209 -9.31 1.49 -5.71
C GLY A 209 -8.83 1.60 -4.28
N GLU A 210 -7.59 1.20 -4.04
CA GLU A 210 -6.96 1.26 -2.72
C GLU A 210 -5.62 1.95 -2.81
N ILE A 211 -5.24 2.58 -1.71
CA ILE A 211 -3.91 3.12 -1.50
C ILE A 211 -3.47 2.66 -0.11
N PHE A 212 -2.38 1.89 -0.08
CA PHE A 212 -1.61 1.62 1.12
C PHE A 212 -0.24 2.28 0.94
N PRO A 213 0.01 3.42 1.58
CA PRO A 213 1.29 4.09 1.48
C PRO A 213 2.42 3.22 2.03
N ALA A 214 3.61 3.43 1.51
CA ALA A 214 4.81 2.79 2.04
C ALA A 214 5.13 3.31 3.45
N LEU A 215 5.91 2.53 4.19
CA LEU A 215 6.42 2.87 5.52
C LEU A 215 7.90 2.49 5.58
N GLU A 216 8.76 3.48 5.73
CA GLU A 216 10.18 3.27 5.91
C GLU A 216 10.55 3.36 7.40
N VAL A 217 11.29 2.37 7.89
CA VAL A 217 11.78 2.33 9.27
C VAL A 217 13.20 2.86 9.34
N ASP A 218 13.40 3.93 10.12
CA ASP A 218 14.73 4.37 10.51
C ASP A 218 15.19 3.59 11.76
N PRO A 219 16.17 2.68 11.65
CA PRO A 219 16.68 1.92 12.79
C PRO A 219 17.30 2.77 13.91
N ALA A 220 17.69 4.02 13.60
CA ALA A 220 18.26 4.96 14.55
C ALA A 220 17.19 5.81 15.25
N HIS A 221 15.93 5.75 14.82
CA HIS A 221 14.86 6.52 15.45
C HIS A 221 14.70 6.17 16.92
N PRO A 222 14.58 7.14 17.84
CA PRO A 222 14.48 6.89 19.26
C PRO A 222 13.37 5.92 19.68
N GLY A 223 12.23 5.91 18.95
CA GLY A 223 11.12 4.96 19.19
C GLY A 223 11.50 3.52 18.83
N VAL A 224 12.23 3.33 17.72
CA VAL A 224 12.73 2.02 17.30
C VAL A 224 13.75 1.49 18.30
N LEU A 225 14.67 2.35 18.76
CA LEU A 225 15.66 1.98 19.78
C LEU A 225 14.99 1.61 21.11
N ALA A 226 13.97 2.34 21.54
CA ALA A 226 13.22 2.03 22.76
C ALA A 226 12.45 0.71 22.66
N LEU A 227 11.81 0.45 21.51
CA LEU A 227 11.11 -0.82 21.25
C LEU A 227 12.10 -1.99 21.19
N THR A 228 13.25 -1.81 20.52
CA THR A 228 14.35 -2.79 20.49
C THR A 228 14.82 -3.13 21.90
N ALA A 229 15.08 -2.14 22.75
CA ALA A 229 15.52 -2.36 24.11
C ALA A 229 14.46 -3.13 24.94
N SER A 230 13.19 -2.80 24.77
CA SER A 230 12.08 -3.50 25.44
C SER A 230 11.96 -4.96 24.99
N HIS A 231 12.17 -5.21 23.68
CA HIS A 231 12.22 -6.57 23.13
C HIS A 231 13.39 -7.36 23.74
N GLU A 232 14.61 -6.81 23.69
CA GLU A 232 15.82 -7.44 24.24
C GLU A 232 15.69 -7.75 25.73
N GLU A 233 15.04 -6.89 26.51
CA GLU A 233 14.80 -7.11 27.93
C GLU A 233 13.96 -8.38 28.19
N ILE A 234 12.95 -8.63 27.37
CA ILE A 234 12.01 -9.75 27.54
C ILE A 234 12.50 -11.02 26.83
N LYS A 235 12.92 -10.91 25.57
CA LYS A 235 13.28 -12.06 24.72
C LYS A 235 14.73 -12.50 24.89
N ARG A 236 15.60 -11.65 25.47
CA ARG A 236 17.06 -11.85 25.59
C ARG A 236 17.79 -11.98 24.24
N GLU A 237 17.15 -11.53 23.19
CA GLU A 237 17.69 -11.44 21.83
C GLU A 237 17.25 -10.13 21.18
N ARG A 238 17.97 -9.71 20.16
CA ARG A 238 17.64 -8.48 19.42
C ARG A 238 16.56 -8.77 18.40
N PRO A 239 15.53 -7.90 18.26
CA PRO A 239 14.54 -8.07 17.21
C PRO A 239 15.19 -7.90 15.82
N VAL A 240 14.69 -8.64 14.87
CA VAL A 240 15.01 -8.39 13.45
C VAL A 240 14.33 -7.09 13.03
N ILE A 241 15.06 -6.27 12.27
CA ILE A 241 14.49 -5.09 11.62
C ILE A 241 14.52 -5.37 10.13
N ASP A 242 13.36 -5.50 9.53
CA ASP A 242 13.20 -5.85 8.13
C ASP A 242 11.97 -5.18 7.50
N VAL A 243 11.45 -5.71 6.41
CA VAL A 243 10.31 -5.17 5.68
C VAL A 243 9.25 -6.25 5.54
N SER A 244 8.00 -5.88 5.85
CA SER A 244 6.84 -6.74 5.64
C SER A 244 6.64 -7.02 4.15
N GLN A 245 6.20 -8.23 3.83
CA GLN A 245 5.81 -8.62 2.48
C GLN A 245 4.36 -8.24 2.15
N THR A 246 3.63 -7.71 3.13
CA THR A 246 2.27 -7.20 2.98
C THR A 246 2.21 -5.73 3.39
N VAL A 247 1.05 -5.14 3.18
CA VAL A 247 0.76 -3.75 3.53
C VAL A 247 -0.21 -3.70 4.71
N THR A 248 -0.15 -2.60 5.46
CA THR A 248 -1.05 -2.31 6.59
C THR A 248 -1.41 -0.83 6.58
N ASP A 249 -2.32 -0.45 7.43
CA ASP A 249 -2.68 0.95 7.70
C ASP A 249 -1.53 1.82 8.23
N GLY A 250 -0.42 1.21 8.66
CA GLY A 250 0.77 1.91 9.16
C GLY A 250 1.36 2.89 8.17
N GLY A 251 1.22 2.62 6.87
CA GLY A 251 1.63 3.53 5.82
C GLY A 251 0.96 4.90 5.89
N TRP A 252 -0.31 4.99 6.29
CA TRP A 252 -1.01 6.26 6.45
C TRP A 252 -0.46 7.10 7.60
N LEU A 253 -0.04 6.46 8.70
CA LEU A 253 0.61 7.17 9.81
C LEU A 253 1.94 7.76 9.36
N TYR A 254 2.76 6.97 8.67
CA TYR A 254 4.04 7.41 8.14
C TYR A 254 3.88 8.55 7.11
N HIS A 255 2.95 8.42 6.19
CA HIS A 255 2.61 9.45 5.20
C HIS A 255 2.12 10.76 5.85
N ALA A 256 1.44 10.67 7.00
CA ALA A 256 1.04 11.82 7.81
C ALA A 256 2.19 12.42 8.66
N GLY A 257 3.43 11.94 8.49
CA GLY A 257 4.61 12.42 9.21
C GLY A 257 4.77 11.87 10.62
N ILE A 258 4.11 10.75 10.94
CA ILE A 258 4.25 10.05 12.21
C ILE A 258 5.21 8.86 12.01
N PRO A 259 6.43 8.89 12.56
CA PRO A 259 7.34 7.74 12.51
C PRO A 259 6.65 6.50 13.07
N SER A 260 6.60 5.44 12.27
CA SER A 260 5.78 4.26 12.56
C SER A 260 6.53 2.97 12.30
N VAL A 261 6.11 1.90 12.95
CA VAL A 261 6.58 0.53 12.70
C VAL A 261 5.42 -0.45 12.78
N ILE A 262 5.50 -1.55 12.04
CA ILE A 262 4.68 -2.73 12.26
C ILE A 262 5.43 -3.59 13.28
N TYR A 263 4.74 -3.98 14.35
CA TYR A 263 5.30 -4.85 15.36
C TYR A 263 4.20 -5.58 16.12
N GLY A 264 4.11 -6.89 15.96
CA GLY A 264 3.10 -7.68 16.64
C GLY A 264 3.34 -9.19 16.62
N PRO A 265 2.54 -9.95 17.36
CA PRO A 265 2.64 -11.39 17.43
C PRO A 265 1.97 -12.05 16.23
N GLY A 266 2.40 -13.25 15.91
CA GLY A 266 1.87 -14.07 14.83
C GLY A 266 2.71 -13.99 13.57
N ASP A 267 2.71 -15.11 12.85
CA ASP A 267 3.40 -15.27 11.58
C ASP A 267 2.46 -14.89 10.43
N LEU A 268 2.95 -14.08 9.51
CA LEU A 268 2.23 -13.68 8.32
C LEU A 268 1.75 -14.86 7.46
N TYR A 269 2.52 -15.95 7.40
CA TYR A 269 2.13 -17.16 6.64
C TYR A 269 0.89 -17.85 7.18
N ASN A 270 0.52 -17.59 8.43
CA ASN A 270 -0.71 -18.09 9.04
C ASN A 270 -1.89 -17.13 8.87
N ALA A 271 -1.65 -15.88 8.47
CA ALA A 271 -2.70 -14.89 8.24
C ALA A 271 -3.62 -15.34 7.10
N HIS A 272 -4.93 -15.16 7.29
CA HIS A 272 -5.98 -15.56 6.34
C HIS A 272 -6.03 -17.06 6.05
N ALA A 273 -5.32 -17.90 6.81
CA ALA A 273 -5.39 -19.35 6.69
C ALA A 273 -6.69 -19.92 7.30
N VAL A 274 -7.14 -21.08 6.80
CA VAL A 274 -8.37 -21.74 7.33
C VAL A 274 -8.26 -22.03 8.83
N ASN A 275 -7.05 -22.36 9.31
CA ASN A 275 -6.76 -22.63 10.72
C ASN A 275 -5.74 -21.59 11.24
N GLU A 276 -6.07 -20.33 11.07
CA GLU A 276 -5.24 -19.22 11.56
C GLU A 276 -4.99 -19.37 13.07
N GLU A 277 -3.72 -19.31 13.46
CA GLU A 277 -3.28 -19.47 14.85
C GLU A 277 -2.16 -18.50 15.21
N VAL A 278 -2.00 -18.27 16.50
CA VAL A 278 -0.90 -17.49 17.07
C VAL A 278 -0.38 -18.15 18.33
N SER A 279 0.93 -18.09 18.56
CA SER A 279 1.56 -18.64 19.75
C SER A 279 1.11 -17.91 21.02
N ILE A 280 0.64 -18.66 22.03
CA ILE A 280 0.31 -18.11 23.35
C ILE A 280 1.56 -17.49 24.00
N GLU A 281 2.73 -18.09 23.83
CA GLU A 281 3.99 -17.56 24.32
C GLU A 281 4.29 -16.20 23.69
N GLN A 282 4.14 -16.05 22.37
CA GLN A 282 4.31 -14.76 21.70
C GLN A 282 3.32 -13.71 22.23
N LEU A 283 2.05 -14.08 22.48
CA LEU A 283 1.06 -13.15 23.04
C LEU A 283 1.50 -12.64 24.42
N VAL A 284 2.00 -13.53 25.28
CA VAL A 284 2.50 -13.18 26.62
C VAL A 284 3.72 -12.27 26.53
N ASP A 285 4.69 -12.63 25.69
CA ASP A 285 5.91 -11.84 25.52
C ASP A 285 5.63 -10.49 24.87
N TYR A 286 4.79 -10.45 23.85
CA TYR A 286 4.36 -9.20 23.23
C TYR A 286 3.68 -8.27 24.24
N THR A 287 2.81 -8.81 25.10
CA THR A 287 2.18 -8.02 26.17
C THR A 287 3.22 -7.39 27.09
N LYS A 288 4.24 -8.18 27.53
CA LYS A 288 5.32 -7.68 28.40
C LYS A 288 6.16 -6.61 27.69
N ILE A 289 6.50 -6.85 26.41
CA ILE A 289 7.30 -5.92 25.62
C ILE A 289 6.54 -4.60 25.44
N MET A 290 5.27 -4.64 25.07
CA MET A 290 4.45 -3.44 24.91
C MET A 290 4.28 -2.69 26.25
N LEU A 291 4.11 -3.41 27.37
CA LEU A 291 4.07 -2.80 28.69
C LEU A 291 5.36 -2.04 28.99
N THR A 292 6.52 -2.70 28.84
CA THR A 292 7.84 -2.11 29.06
C THR A 292 8.09 -0.92 28.11
N PHE A 293 7.77 -1.09 26.83
CA PHE A 293 7.93 -0.05 25.83
C PHE A 293 7.08 1.19 26.14
N ILE A 294 5.79 1.03 26.43
CA ILE A 294 4.89 2.14 26.74
C ILE A 294 5.39 2.93 27.94
N ILE A 295 5.75 2.24 29.03
CA ILE A 295 6.26 2.89 30.24
C ILE A 295 7.57 3.62 29.94
N SER A 296 8.52 2.99 29.28
CA SER A 296 9.83 3.57 29.00
C SER A 296 9.73 4.75 28.02
N TRP A 297 8.94 4.60 26.94
CA TRP A 297 8.77 5.64 25.91
C TRP A 297 8.05 6.88 26.43
N CYS A 298 6.91 6.70 27.10
CA CYS A 298 6.13 7.80 27.66
C CYS A 298 6.83 8.49 28.86
N SER A 299 7.83 7.86 29.49
CA SER A 299 8.61 8.45 30.57
C SER A 299 9.85 9.22 30.09
N ARG A 300 10.15 9.20 28.79
CA ARG A 300 11.31 9.94 28.26
C ARG A 300 11.08 11.46 28.35
N LYS A 301 12.11 12.17 28.81
CA LYS A 301 12.12 13.62 28.63
C LYS A 301 12.37 13.94 27.17
N LYS A 302 11.54 14.79 26.56
CA LYS A 302 11.87 15.34 25.23
C LYS A 302 13.18 16.12 25.37
N GLU A 303 14.21 15.72 24.62
CA GLU A 303 15.37 16.58 24.41
C GLU A 303 14.87 17.82 23.67
N GLN A 304 15.06 19.00 24.31
CA GLN A 304 14.63 20.30 23.75
C GLN A 304 15.52 20.72 22.61
#